data_9a859d50b5f3d7dfe2d84edc75ed32f9
#
_entry.id   9a859d50b5f3d7dfe2d84edc75ed32f9
#
_cell.length_a   1.000
_cell.length_b   1.000
_cell.length_c   1.000
_cell.angle_alpha   90.00
_cell.angle_beta   90.00
_cell.angle_gamma   90.00
#
_symmetry.space_group_name_H-M   'P 1'
#
loop_
_entity.id
_entity.type
_entity.pdbx_description
1 polymer ?
#
loop_
_entity_poly.entity_id
_entity_poly.type
_entity_poly.pdbx_seq_one_letter_code
_entity_poly.pdbx_strand_id
1 'polypeptide(L)'
;FYKGYFINKKSFIPLIDAKIAISKDYLTINKKKDKWITNKTSRKIVHFLRSRYDCILSTSKSINHDDSLLNCRINGLNNNKPDLFIVDLNLRLKKKLSLNSYIGNRKIYIITNKKNAKRTLVYKKKGYKIILIKRLENKDDFNLLFKKIYKIGYSRMLIEVGLTFLNALLKNKTIHDLYIFKSSK
;
A
#
# COMPACT_ATOMS: atom_id res chain seq x y z
N PHE A 1 10.01 -16.49 -8.88
CA PHE A 1 8.64 -17.02 -8.98
C PHE A 1 8.27 -17.85 -7.75
N TYR A 2 9.06 -18.88 -7.41
CA TYR A 2 8.77 -19.81 -6.30
C TYR A 2 8.80 -19.22 -4.89
N LYS A 3 9.55 -18.12 -4.63
CA LYS A 3 9.64 -17.48 -3.31
C LYS A 3 8.25 -17.18 -2.72
N GLY A 4 7.37 -16.58 -3.53
CA GLY A 4 6.01 -16.27 -3.10
C GLY A 4 5.20 -17.53 -2.74
N TYR A 5 5.30 -18.57 -3.57
CA TYR A 5 4.63 -19.84 -3.31
C TYR A 5 5.03 -20.46 -1.96
N PHE A 6 6.33 -20.54 -1.67
CA PHE A 6 6.81 -21.11 -0.41
C PHE A 6 6.39 -20.29 0.80
N ILE A 7 6.44 -18.94 0.71
CA ILE A 7 5.98 -18.05 1.78
C ILE A 7 4.48 -18.28 2.05
N ASN A 8 3.67 -18.28 0.99
CA ASN A 8 2.24 -18.48 1.09
C ASN A 8 1.89 -19.82 1.75
N LYS A 9 2.54 -20.91 1.34
CA LYS A 9 2.31 -22.25 1.89
C LYS A 9 2.78 -22.41 3.33
N LYS A 10 3.96 -21.85 3.68
CA LYS A 10 4.55 -22.01 5.01
C LYS A 10 3.92 -21.09 6.06
N SER A 11 3.58 -19.87 5.69
CA SER A 11 3.24 -18.82 6.67
C SER A 11 1.80 -18.32 6.56
N PHE A 12 1.08 -18.67 5.49
CA PHE A 12 -0.28 -18.20 5.20
C PHE A 12 -0.38 -16.67 5.15
N ILE A 13 0.65 -16.02 4.62
CA ILE A 13 0.71 -14.57 4.37
C ILE A 13 1.07 -14.30 2.91
N PRO A 14 0.78 -13.11 2.36
CA PRO A 14 1.27 -12.72 1.03
C PRO A 14 2.80 -12.69 0.97
N LEU A 15 3.38 -12.80 -0.23
CA LEU A 15 4.70 -12.25 -0.48
C LEU A 15 4.60 -10.72 -0.33
N ILE A 16 5.41 -10.15 0.56
CA ILE A 16 5.33 -8.74 0.95
C ILE A 16 6.63 -8.07 0.55
N ASP A 17 6.58 -7.26 -0.49
CA ASP A 17 7.71 -6.45 -0.90
C ASP A 17 7.38 -4.97 -0.70
N ALA A 18 8.38 -4.16 -0.44
CA ALA A 18 8.20 -2.73 -0.25
C ALA A 18 8.98 -1.93 -1.30
N LYS A 19 8.46 -0.73 -1.61
CA LYS A 19 9.13 0.21 -2.51
C LYS A 19 9.20 1.58 -1.86
N ILE A 20 10.38 2.20 -1.95
CA ILE A 20 10.60 3.58 -1.54
C ILE A 20 11.36 4.36 -2.61
N ALA A 21 11.06 5.66 -2.72
CA ALA A 21 11.85 6.59 -3.52
C ALA A 21 12.59 7.55 -2.59
N ILE A 22 13.88 7.74 -2.84
CA ILE A 22 14.75 8.63 -2.06
C ILE A 22 15.51 9.56 -2.99
N SER A 23 15.77 10.78 -2.56
CA SER A 23 16.66 11.72 -3.23
C SER A 23 18.13 11.34 -3.00
N LYS A 24 19.06 12.09 -3.61
CA LYS A 24 20.51 11.86 -3.45
C LYS A 24 20.93 11.99 -1.98
N ASP A 25 20.30 12.89 -1.25
CA ASP A 25 20.49 13.16 0.18
C ASP A 25 19.60 12.31 1.10
N TYR A 26 19.06 11.19 0.59
CA TYR A 26 18.24 10.20 1.31
C TYR A 26 16.91 10.73 1.86
N LEU A 27 16.40 11.84 1.34
CA LEU A 27 15.08 12.34 1.72
C LEU A 27 13.97 11.66 0.90
N THR A 28 12.82 11.46 1.52
CA THR A 28 11.62 10.89 0.88
C THR A 28 10.59 11.94 0.49
N ILE A 29 10.84 13.20 0.86
CA ILE A 29 9.98 14.34 0.54
C ILE A 29 10.85 15.39 -0.12
N ASN A 30 10.48 15.81 -1.32
CA ASN A 30 11.13 16.93 -1.96
C ASN A 30 10.56 18.25 -1.39
N LYS A 31 11.39 19.03 -0.69
CA LYS A 31 11.04 20.36 -0.16
C LYS A 31 11.01 21.43 -1.24
N LYS A 32 11.59 21.16 -2.43
CA LYS A 32 11.56 22.06 -3.59
C LYS A 32 10.24 21.88 -4.34
N LYS A 33 9.85 22.88 -5.13
CA LYS A 33 8.59 22.93 -5.91
C LYS A 33 8.33 21.71 -6.85
N ASP A 34 9.32 20.87 -7.10
CA ASP A 34 9.16 19.64 -7.90
C ASP A 34 8.46 18.56 -7.09
N LYS A 35 7.25 18.21 -7.48
CA LYS A 35 6.43 17.15 -6.87
C LYS A 35 7.11 15.77 -6.88
N TRP A 36 8.12 15.54 -7.74
CA TRP A 36 8.68 14.22 -8.02
C TRP A 36 10.15 14.10 -7.64
N ILE A 37 10.48 13.09 -6.83
CA ILE A 37 11.86 12.72 -6.46
C ILE A 37 12.52 11.99 -7.65
N THR A 38 11.78 11.11 -8.33
CA THR A 38 12.29 10.25 -9.39
C THR A 38 11.92 10.74 -10.79
N ASN A 39 12.73 10.37 -11.80
CA ASN A 39 12.52 10.71 -13.21
C ASN A 39 11.35 9.92 -13.85
N LYS A 40 11.03 10.21 -15.12
CA LYS A 40 9.94 9.56 -15.87
C LYS A 40 10.16 8.05 -16.01
N THR A 41 11.40 7.61 -16.26
CA THR A 41 11.76 6.19 -16.42
C THR A 41 11.51 5.41 -15.13
N SER A 42 12.01 5.91 -14.00
CA SER A 42 11.76 5.29 -12.69
C SER A 42 10.26 5.17 -12.39
N ARG A 43 9.46 6.18 -12.75
CA ARG A 43 8.00 6.11 -12.59
C ARG A 43 7.34 5.05 -13.46
N LYS A 44 7.81 4.85 -14.72
CA LYS A 44 7.34 3.75 -15.58
C LYS A 44 7.66 2.39 -14.94
N ILE A 45 8.87 2.21 -14.41
CA ILE A 45 9.28 0.98 -13.70
C ILE A 45 8.38 0.74 -12.48
N VAL A 46 8.03 1.78 -11.71
CA VAL A 46 7.10 1.64 -10.58
C VAL A 46 5.70 1.20 -11.04
N HIS A 47 5.21 1.74 -12.17
CA HIS A 47 3.93 1.28 -12.73
C HIS A 47 3.99 -0.18 -13.18
N PHE A 48 5.08 -0.59 -13.82
CA PHE A 48 5.32 -1.99 -14.18
C PHE A 48 5.42 -2.87 -12.92
N LEU A 49 6.14 -2.42 -11.89
CA LEU A 49 6.20 -3.13 -10.61
C LEU A 49 4.80 -3.37 -10.03
N ARG A 50 3.95 -2.35 -10.00
CA ARG A 50 2.57 -2.45 -9.50
C ARG A 50 1.73 -3.49 -10.24
N SER A 51 1.91 -3.67 -11.55
CA SER A 51 1.15 -4.67 -12.33
C SER A 51 1.46 -6.11 -11.94
N ARG A 52 2.54 -6.36 -11.21
CA ARG A 52 2.98 -7.68 -10.78
C ARG A 52 2.46 -8.12 -9.41
N TYR A 53 1.69 -7.26 -8.74
CA TYR A 53 1.14 -7.53 -7.41
C TYR A 53 -0.38 -7.52 -7.44
N ASP A 54 -0.97 -8.38 -6.62
CA ASP A 54 -2.42 -8.48 -6.48
C ASP A 54 -2.98 -7.23 -5.79
N CYS A 55 -2.21 -6.68 -4.88
CA CYS A 55 -2.62 -5.50 -4.12
C CYS A 55 -1.45 -4.59 -3.70
N ILE A 56 -1.79 -3.34 -3.41
CA ILE A 56 -0.88 -2.35 -2.81
C ILE A 56 -1.38 -2.01 -1.41
N LEU A 57 -0.46 -1.94 -0.44
CA LEU A 57 -0.74 -1.39 0.87
C LEU A 57 -0.12 0.00 1.01
N SER A 58 -0.94 0.98 1.42
CA SER A 58 -0.50 2.33 1.73
C SER A 58 -1.12 2.84 3.03
N THR A 59 -0.82 4.08 3.41
CA THR A 59 -1.41 4.73 4.59
C THR A 59 -2.30 5.90 4.19
N SER A 60 -3.32 6.21 4.99
CA SER A 60 -4.14 7.39 4.79
C SER A 60 -3.32 8.68 4.80
N LYS A 61 -2.22 8.74 5.58
CA LYS A 61 -1.30 9.88 5.58
C LYS A 61 -0.67 10.10 4.22
N SER A 62 -0.11 9.05 3.59
CA SER A 62 0.50 9.14 2.26
C SER A 62 -0.53 9.51 1.19
N ILE A 63 -1.69 8.86 1.20
CA ILE A 63 -2.76 9.13 0.22
C ILE A 63 -3.31 10.54 0.36
N ASN A 64 -3.55 11.01 1.59
CA ASN A 64 -4.04 12.37 1.84
C ASN A 64 -3.06 13.45 1.40
N HIS A 65 -1.75 13.17 1.48
CA HIS A 65 -0.69 14.11 1.08
C HIS A 65 -0.58 14.21 -0.44
N ASP A 66 -0.55 13.07 -1.13
CA ASP A 66 -0.21 13.02 -2.55
C ASP A 66 -1.43 12.92 -3.47
N ASP A 67 -2.63 12.69 -2.91
CA ASP A 67 -3.85 12.29 -3.65
C ASP A 67 -3.56 11.18 -4.66
N SER A 68 -2.79 10.19 -4.22
CA SER A 68 -2.20 9.18 -5.10
C SER A 68 -3.19 8.07 -5.44
N LEU A 69 -3.25 7.69 -6.72
CA LEU A 69 -4.11 6.61 -7.19
C LEU A 69 -3.53 5.22 -6.92
N LEU A 70 -2.21 5.08 -6.82
CA LEU A 70 -1.52 3.81 -6.58
C LEU A 70 -2.01 2.68 -7.50
N ASN A 71 -2.10 2.97 -8.80
CA ASN A 71 -2.54 2.03 -9.84
C ASN A 71 -1.45 1.85 -10.90
N CYS A 72 -1.62 0.85 -11.78
CA CYS A 72 -0.83 0.72 -12.99
C CYS A 72 -1.45 1.58 -14.11
N ARG A 73 -0.61 2.36 -14.82
CA ARG A 73 -1.01 3.22 -15.94
C ARG A 73 -0.10 2.98 -17.15
N ILE A 74 0.17 1.72 -17.46
CA ILE A 74 0.90 1.30 -18.66
C ILE A 74 -0.10 0.69 -19.61
N ASN A 75 -0.10 1.13 -20.87
CA ASN A 75 -0.94 0.57 -21.91
C ASN A 75 -0.66 -0.94 -22.05
N GLY A 76 -1.72 -1.73 -22.12
CA GLY A 76 -1.65 -3.19 -22.12
C GLY A 76 -1.51 -3.84 -20.74
N LEU A 77 -1.13 -3.11 -19.70
CA LEU A 77 -1.05 -3.61 -18.31
C LEU A 77 -2.02 -2.90 -17.35
N ASN A 78 -2.77 -1.91 -17.83
CA ASN A 78 -3.68 -1.12 -17.03
C ASN A 78 -4.94 -1.88 -16.59
N ASN A 79 -5.23 -3.03 -17.20
CA ASN A 79 -6.29 -3.94 -16.75
C ASN A 79 -5.93 -4.65 -15.43
N ASN A 80 -4.64 -4.85 -15.16
CA ASN A 80 -4.14 -5.39 -13.89
C ASN A 80 -3.97 -4.26 -12.88
N LYS A 81 -5.06 -3.62 -12.51
CA LYS A 81 -5.05 -2.60 -11.46
C LYS A 81 -4.96 -3.32 -10.12
N PRO A 82 -3.85 -3.20 -9.35
CA PRO A 82 -3.80 -3.82 -8.03
C PRO A 82 -4.88 -3.24 -7.13
N ASP A 83 -5.52 -4.10 -6.34
CA ASP A 83 -6.44 -3.65 -5.30
C ASP A 83 -5.67 -2.82 -4.25
N LEU A 84 -6.37 -1.96 -3.50
CA LEU A 84 -5.70 -1.03 -2.58
C LEU A 84 -6.13 -1.29 -1.14
N PHE A 85 -5.15 -1.42 -0.25
CA PHE A 85 -5.32 -1.48 1.19
C PHE A 85 -4.78 -0.19 1.82
N ILE A 86 -5.60 0.50 2.59
CA ILE A 86 -5.28 1.78 3.23
C ILE A 86 -5.28 1.58 4.74
N VAL A 87 -4.11 1.66 5.37
CA VAL A 87 -4.01 1.69 6.82
C VAL A 87 -4.43 3.07 7.32
N ASP A 88 -5.56 3.10 8.04
CA ASP A 88 -6.16 4.31 8.59
C ASP A 88 -6.77 4.05 9.97
N LEU A 89 -5.92 3.82 10.96
CA LEU A 89 -6.33 3.40 12.29
C LEU A 89 -7.31 4.36 12.98
N ASN A 90 -7.29 5.63 12.59
CA ASN A 90 -8.09 6.70 13.21
C ASN A 90 -9.18 7.29 12.28
N LEU A 91 -9.38 6.71 11.08
CA LEU A 91 -10.31 7.21 10.05
C LEU A 91 -10.06 8.69 9.70
N ARG A 92 -8.83 9.00 9.28
CA ARG A 92 -8.39 10.34 8.84
C ARG A 92 -8.35 10.49 7.31
N LEU A 93 -8.75 9.47 6.57
CA LEU A 93 -8.83 9.52 5.11
C LEU A 93 -9.79 10.63 4.68
N LYS A 94 -9.32 11.52 3.81
CA LYS A 94 -10.11 12.63 3.29
C LYS A 94 -11.33 12.12 2.50
N LYS A 95 -12.45 12.81 2.60
CA LYS A 95 -13.69 12.42 1.89
C LYS A 95 -13.64 12.67 0.39
N LYS A 96 -12.89 13.70 -0.05
CA LYS A 96 -12.70 14.08 -1.46
C LYS A 96 -11.28 13.69 -1.86
N LEU A 97 -11.14 12.61 -2.63
CA LEU A 97 -9.87 12.09 -3.16
C LEU A 97 -10.10 11.56 -4.57
N SER A 98 -9.11 11.72 -5.43
CA SER A 98 -9.15 11.20 -6.80
C SER A 98 -9.35 9.68 -6.87
N LEU A 99 -8.91 8.95 -5.83
CA LEU A 99 -9.12 7.50 -5.74
C LEU A 99 -10.60 7.08 -5.64
N ASN A 100 -11.51 7.99 -5.27
CA ASN A 100 -12.95 7.68 -5.20
C ASN A 100 -13.53 7.30 -6.57
N SER A 101 -13.00 7.85 -7.67
CA SER A 101 -13.42 7.52 -9.04
C SER A 101 -13.07 6.08 -9.45
N TYR A 102 -12.23 5.40 -8.68
CA TYR A 102 -11.81 4.02 -8.92
C TYR A 102 -12.59 2.99 -8.08
N ILE A 103 -13.49 3.44 -7.21
CA ILE A 103 -14.40 2.56 -6.48
C ILE A 103 -15.34 1.89 -7.50
N GLY A 104 -15.43 0.56 -7.46
CA GLY A 104 -16.13 -0.24 -8.48
C GLY A 104 -15.19 -0.82 -9.55
N ASN A 105 -14.15 -0.08 -9.96
CA ASN A 105 -13.16 -0.58 -10.93
C ASN A 105 -12.06 -1.44 -10.29
N ARG A 106 -11.85 -1.32 -8.99
CA ARG A 106 -10.99 -2.15 -8.15
C ARG A 106 -11.49 -2.12 -6.71
N LYS A 107 -11.10 -3.11 -5.91
CA LYS A 107 -11.45 -3.14 -4.49
C LYS A 107 -10.53 -2.20 -3.70
N ILE A 108 -11.13 -1.34 -2.89
CA ILE A 108 -10.39 -0.45 -1.98
C ILE A 108 -10.79 -0.77 -0.54
N TYR A 109 -9.82 -1.19 0.26
CA TYR A 109 -9.99 -1.58 1.65
C TYR A 109 -9.48 -0.48 2.59
N ILE A 110 -10.22 -0.19 3.65
CA ILE A 110 -9.74 0.62 4.78
C ILE A 110 -9.51 -0.31 5.96
N ILE A 111 -8.27 -0.33 6.45
CA ILE A 111 -7.86 -1.06 7.64
C ILE A 111 -7.91 -0.08 8.82
N THR A 112 -8.81 -0.30 9.76
CA THR A 112 -9.01 0.63 10.87
C THR A 112 -9.24 -0.08 12.20
N ASN A 113 -9.13 0.66 13.29
CA ASN A 113 -9.36 0.13 14.62
C ASN A 113 -10.83 -0.25 14.83
N LYS A 114 -11.10 -1.33 15.58
CA LYS A 114 -12.47 -1.80 15.91
C LYS A 114 -13.34 -0.73 16.56
N LYS A 115 -12.75 0.18 17.35
CA LYS A 115 -13.47 1.31 17.96
C LYS A 115 -14.16 2.24 16.94
N ASN A 116 -13.68 2.23 15.71
CA ASN A 116 -14.24 3.04 14.62
C ASN A 116 -15.37 2.35 13.84
N ALA A 117 -15.81 1.15 14.24
CA ALA A 117 -16.76 0.33 13.47
C ALA A 117 -18.01 1.13 13.02
N LYS A 118 -18.64 1.87 13.91
CA LYS A 118 -19.82 2.73 13.58
C LYS A 118 -19.46 3.81 12.56
N ARG A 119 -18.29 4.45 12.69
CA ARG A 119 -17.83 5.53 11.78
C ARG A 119 -17.49 5.04 10.38
N THR A 120 -17.22 3.72 10.20
CA THR A 120 -16.92 3.14 8.88
C THR A 120 -18.13 3.07 7.94
N LEU A 121 -19.36 3.22 8.45
CA LEU A 121 -20.59 3.15 7.65
C LEU A 121 -20.59 4.14 6.47
N VAL A 122 -20.05 5.34 6.67
CA VAL A 122 -19.93 6.38 5.62
C VAL A 122 -19.03 5.88 4.46
N TYR A 123 -17.94 5.18 4.78
CA TYR A 123 -17.02 4.63 3.78
C TYR A 123 -17.62 3.40 3.10
N LYS A 124 -18.31 2.53 3.84
CA LYS A 124 -19.03 1.38 3.26
C LYS A 124 -20.09 1.84 2.24
N LYS A 125 -20.89 2.87 2.56
CA LYS A 125 -21.87 3.44 1.63
C LYS A 125 -21.24 3.98 0.34
N LYS A 126 -19.97 4.40 0.39
CA LYS A 126 -19.20 4.82 -0.79
C LYS A 126 -18.56 3.64 -1.56
N GLY A 127 -18.71 2.39 -1.09
CA GLY A 127 -18.15 1.20 -1.74
C GLY A 127 -16.78 0.75 -1.21
N TYR A 128 -16.24 1.39 -0.18
CA TYR A 128 -15.02 0.90 0.49
C TYR A 128 -15.30 -0.39 1.27
N LYS A 129 -14.37 -1.34 1.21
CA LYS A 129 -14.38 -2.53 2.06
C LYS A 129 -13.63 -2.22 3.37
N ILE A 130 -14.08 -2.80 4.48
CA ILE A 130 -13.53 -2.48 5.80
C ILE A 130 -12.91 -3.71 6.44
N ILE A 131 -11.68 -3.55 6.94
CA ILE A 131 -11.01 -4.53 7.78
C ILE A 131 -10.82 -3.93 9.17
N LEU A 132 -11.47 -4.53 10.15
CA LEU A 132 -11.35 -4.10 11.54
C LEU A 132 -10.22 -4.88 12.23
N ILE A 133 -9.32 -4.14 12.89
CA ILE A 133 -8.22 -4.68 13.69
C ILE A 133 -8.23 -4.10 15.11
N LYS A 134 -7.59 -4.79 16.06
CA LYS A 134 -7.45 -4.26 17.43
C LYS A 134 -6.36 -3.19 17.51
N ARG A 135 -5.18 -3.51 16.98
CA ARG A 135 -3.98 -2.67 16.98
C ARG A 135 -3.05 -3.07 15.84
N LEU A 136 -1.98 -2.31 15.62
CA LEU A 136 -0.95 -2.59 14.60
C LEU A 136 0.39 -2.02 15.12
N GLU A 137 1.01 -2.67 16.09
CA GLU A 137 2.15 -2.16 16.85
C GLU A 137 3.36 -3.08 16.78
N ASN A 138 3.15 -4.38 16.79
CA ASN A 138 4.20 -5.39 16.86
C ASN A 138 4.08 -6.42 15.72
N LYS A 139 5.05 -7.33 15.66
CA LYS A 139 5.15 -8.37 14.63
C LYS A 139 3.89 -9.24 14.53
N ASP A 140 3.29 -9.60 15.67
CA ASP A 140 2.11 -10.45 15.68
C ASP A 140 0.88 -9.74 15.13
N ASP A 141 0.72 -8.46 15.44
CA ASP A 141 -0.36 -7.63 14.89
C ASP A 141 -0.24 -7.54 13.36
N PHE A 142 0.98 -7.31 12.82
CA PHE A 142 1.23 -7.32 11.38
C PHE A 142 0.95 -8.69 10.76
N ASN A 143 1.43 -9.76 11.38
CA ASN A 143 1.19 -11.12 10.90
C ASN A 143 -0.32 -11.45 10.86
N LEU A 144 -1.07 -11.08 11.88
CA LEU A 144 -2.52 -11.24 11.92
C LEU A 144 -3.22 -10.46 10.79
N LEU A 145 -2.78 -9.24 10.50
CA LEU A 145 -3.29 -8.46 9.39
C LEU A 145 -2.98 -9.14 8.06
N PHE A 146 -1.73 -9.55 7.83
CA PHE A 146 -1.31 -10.17 6.57
C PHE A 146 -1.98 -11.54 6.35
N LYS A 147 -2.18 -12.34 7.40
CA LYS A 147 -2.99 -13.57 7.32
C LYS A 147 -4.44 -13.29 6.90
N LYS A 148 -5.05 -12.22 7.42
CA LYS A 148 -6.39 -11.81 6.97
C LYS A 148 -6.40 -11.43 5.49
N ILE A 149 -5.40 -10.68 5.03
CA ILE A 149 -5.29 -10.27 3.63
C ILE A 149 -5.06 -11.48 2.73
N TYR A 150 -4.21 -12.44 3.14
CA TYR A 150 -4.02 -13.68 2.42
C TYR A 150 -5.31 -14.52 2.34
N LYS A 151 -6.04 -14.65 3.46
CA LYS A 151 -7.30 -15.41 3.52
C LYS A 151 -8.39 -14.88 2.58
N ILE A 152 -8.38 -13.59 2.26
CA ILE A 152 -9.32 -12.98 1.31
C ILE A 152 -8.81 -13.01 -0.14
N GLY A 153 -7.71 -13.74 -0.42
CA GLY A 153 -7.27 -14.12 -1.75
C GLY A 153 -6.08 -13.34 -2.32
N TYR A 154 -5.34 -12.56 -1.51
CA TYR A 154 -4.18 -11.80 -1.98
C TYR A 154 -2.88 -12.52 -1.64
N SER A 155 -2.14 -12.95 -2.67
CA SER A 155 -0.90 -13.74 -2.55
C SER A 155 0.37 -12.89 -2.65
N ARG A 156 0.28 -11.70 -3.28
CA ARG A 156 1.42 -10.79 -3.51
C ARG A 156 1.00 -9.36 -3.19
N MET A 157 1.76 -8.71 -2.29
CA MET A 157 1.48 -7.35 -1.82
C MET A 157 2.70 -6.47 -2.02
N LEU A 158 2.50 -5.31 -2.65
CA LEU A 158 3.47 -4.23 -2.70
C LEU A 158 3.15 -3.17 -1.65
N ILE A 159 4.13 -2.80 -0.83
CA ILE A 159 3.99 -1.74 0.16
C ILE A 159 4.57 -0.43 -0.40
N GLU A 160 3.72 0.60 -0.49
CA GLU A 160 4.11 1.95 -0.86
C GLU A 160 3.64 2.93 0.21
N VAL A 161 4.51 3.22 1.17
CA VAL A 161 4.22 4.02 2.38
C VAL A 161 5.33 5.02 2.68
N GLY A 162 5.08 5.96 3.58
CA GLY A 162 6.12 6.85 4.10
C GLY A 162 7.05 6.15 5.09
N LEU A 163 8.23 6.77 5.34
CA LEU A 163 9.33 6.22 6.16
C LEU A 163 8.88 5.71 7.54
N THR A 164 8.04 6.44 8.24
CA THR A 164 7.61 6.05 9.60
C THR A 164 6.96 4.67 9.62
N PHE A 165 6.06 4.41 8.67
CA PHE A 165 5.38 3.12 8.60
C PHE A 165 6.29 2.04 8.02
N LEU A 166 7.13 2.39 7.03
CA LEU A 166 8.14 1.48 6.48
C LEU A 166 9.11 1.01 7.56
N ASN A 167 9.63 1.93 8.40
CA ASN A 167 10.53 1.59 9.51
C ASN A 167 9.86 0.65 10.51
N ALA A 168 8.58 0.84 10.81
CA ALA A 168 7.84 -0.10 11.68
C ALA A 168 7.80 -1.52 11.07
N LEU A 169 7.57 -1.64 9.75
CA LEU A 169 7.56 -2.92 9.06
C LEU A 169 8.95 -3.59 9.02
N LEU A 170 10.01 -2.80 8.77
CA LEU A 170 11.39 -3.29 8.76
C LEU A 170 11.83 -3.76 10.15
N LYS A 171 11.56 -2.97 11.20
CA LYS A 171 11.84 -3.33 12.60
C LYS A 171 11.18 -4.64 12.99
N ASN A 172 9.98 -4.88 12.51
CA ASN A 172 9.23 -6.11 12.77
C ASN A 172 9.56 -7.26 11.79
N LYS A 173 10.54 -7.07 10.87
CA LYS A 173 10.99 -8.07 9.90
C LYS A 173 9.84 -8.69 9.10
N THR A 174 8.92 -7.84 8.62
CA THR A 174 7.72 -8.28 7.89
C THR A 174 7.83 -8.12 6.37
N ILE A 175 8.90 -7.51 5.87
CA ILE A 175 9.16 -7.27 4.45
C ILE A 175 10.12 -8.35 3.94
N HIS A 176 9.87 -8.88 2.73
CA HIS A 176 10.72 -9.88 2.09
C HIS A 176 11.77 -9.26 1.17
N ASP A 177 11.38 -8.24 0.38
CA ASP A 177 12.29 -7.49 -0.49
C ASP A 177 11.97 -5.99 -0.42
N LEU A 178 13.03 -5.15 -0.52
CA LEU A 178 12.90 -3.69 -0.53
C LEU A 178 13.49 -3.10 -1.82
N TYR A 179 12.63 -2.49 -2.64
CA TYR A 179 13.03 -1.77 -3.84
C TYR A 179 13.29 -0.30 -3.50
N ILE A 180 14.55 0.13 -3.64
CA ILE A 180 14.97 1.52 -3.41
C ILE A 180 15.21 2.20 -4.75
N PHE A 181 14.42 3.25 -5.03
CA PHE A 181 14.59 4.11 -6.19
C PHE A 181 15.32 5.37 -5.76
N LYS A 182 16.64 5.41 -6.00
CA LYS A 182 17.46 6.58 -5.68
C LYS A 182 17.49 7.54 -6.86
N SER A 183 17.18 8.81 -6.60
CA SER A 183 17.30 9.88 -7.59
C SER A 183 18.77 10.27 -7.76
N SER A 184 19.11 10.71 -8.97
CA SER A 184 20.41 11.36 -9.25
C SER A 184 20.45 12.84 -8.85
N LYS A 185 19.29 13.40 -8.51
CA LYS A 185 19.15 14.80 -8.05
C LYS A 185 19.30 14.94 -6.57
#